data_8e7da56a6aa24cd1b8376ee4868d0275
#
_entry.id   8e7da56a6aa24cd1b8376ee4868d0275
#
_cell.length_a   1.000
_cell.length_b   1.000
_cell.length_c   1.000
_cell.angle_alpha   90.00
_cell.angle_beta   90.00
_cell.angle_gamma   90.00
#
_symmetry.space_group_name_H-M   'P 1'
#
loop_
_entity.id
_entity.type
_entity.pdbx_description
1 polymer ?
#
loop_
_entity_poly.entity_id
_entity_poly.type
_entity_poly.pdbx_seq_one_letter_code
_entity_poly.pdbx_strand_id
1 'polypeptide(L)'
;MIIKGIKRYPKMVKEVTPTKHKYGADVTISFHTDTYRPNLEGHGYDFEINAFKHNFIGTILLNHETDKSNEKEILEVLETGIFDVGTYFRATKPLEPQTEWLYNLLGKIPAYWSYANGIRDNDEFALQNSLVTRMSSVSDTSYDFDDRLGHKTSSLFNYNVRDIDTPTAINNAKTALQKSIDEKGWYNDFSHWHWAELYGDKNQFEQLMIEFKTLLNGINYISLGASEAIEYMWLRKQFKRGGLYQDGNELVLLSDVINDNALPYGVIDSTLSVQIDLTGTILENKDITSNTDILKVDDNKFIVQIPYSKYDGFRTVRIKETTTPNYLNFNKPAIITKKTSGSNLTVVTDRPTNVVVFTTPVEGELYQASLVSRSNIMNTNHIIKLPDVTSKDVYIGAITKEKQSILNKY
;
A
#
# COMPACT_ATOMS: atom_id res chain seq x y z
N MET A 1 42.33 -18.50 -35.25
CA MET A 1 41.59 -18.15 -34.03
C MET A 1 40.11 -18.11 -34.39
N ILE A 2 39.36 -19.17 -34.11
CA ILE A 2 37.93 -19.27 -34.46
C ILE A 2 37.18 -18.57 -33.34
N ILE A 3 36.57 -17.42 -33.66
CA ILE A 3 35.62 -16.75 -32.72
C ILE A 3 34.35 -17.60 -32.71
N LYS A 4 34.27 -18.54 -31.79
CA LYS A 4 33.04 -19.29 -31.51
C LYS A 4 32.10 -18.39 -30.71
N GLY A 5 30.93 -18.12 -31.26
CA GLY A 5 29.74 -17.66 -30.57
C GLY A 5 29.51 -16.16 -30.61
N ILE A 6 29.12 -15.64 -31.74
CA ILE A 6 28.21 -14.47 -31.73
C ILE A 6 26.92 -14.96 -31.11
N LYS A 7 26.70 -14.70 -29.81
CA LYS A 7 25.37 -14.82 -29.19
C LYS A 7 24.46 -13.90 -30.02
N ARG A 8 23.57 -14.49 -30.82
CA ARG A 8 22.50 -13.71 -31.43
C ARG A 8 21.70 -13.12 -30.28
N TYR A 9 21.75 -11.81 -30.15
CA TYR A 9 20.84 -11.13 -29.23
C TYR A 9 19.42 -11.45 -29.68
N PRO A 10 18.52 -11.84 -28.78
CA PRO A 10 17.14 -12.09 -29.12
C PRO A 10 16.54 -10.85 -29.78
N LYS A 11 15.73 -11.08 -30.82
CA LYS A 11 15.09 -10.00 -31.57
C LYS A 11 14.09 -9.31 -30.66
N MET A 12 14.26 -8.01 -30.44
CA MET A 12 13.26 -7.19 -29.79
C MET A 12 11.97 -7.21 -30.61
N VAL A 13 10.85 -7.59 -30.00
CA VAL A 13 9.54 -7.64 -30.66
C VAL A 13 8.69 -6.43 -30.33
N LYS A 14 8.80 -5.91 -29.08
CA LYS A 14 8.04 -4.72 -28.62
C LYS A 14 8.83 -3.94 -27.58
N GLU A 15 8.69 -2.62 -27.60
CA GLU A 15 9.07 -1.75 -26.50
C GLU A 15 7.99 -1.80 -25.42
N VAL A 16 8.37 -1.67 -24.16
CA VAL A 16 7.45 -1.67 -23.03
C VAL A 16 7.71 -0.50 -22.10
N THR A 17 6.66 -0.05 -21.45
CA THR A 17 6.72 1.04 -20.47
C THR A 17 5.97 0.65 -19.18
N PRO A 18 6.38 1.19 -18.02
CA PRO A 18 5.64 1.01 -16.78
C PRO A 18 4.27 1.67 -16.84
N THR A 19 3.31 1.09 -16.13
CA THR A 19 2.01 1.71 -15.91
C THR A 19 2.13 2.92 -14.97
N LYS A 20 1.20 3.87 -15.07
CA LYS A 20 1.21 5.08 -14.21
C LYS A 20 1.07 4.72 -12.73
N HIS A 21 0.18 3.78 -12.44
CA HIS A 21 -0.07 3.26 -11.09
C HIS A 21 0.23 1.76 -11.03
N LYS A 22 0.52 1.28 -9.82
CA LYS A 22 0.79 -0.14 -9.56
C LYS A 22 -0.38 -0.99 -10.04
N TYR A 23 -0.09 -2.17 -10.59
CA TYR A 23 -1.04 -3.10 -11.19
C TYR A 23 -1.88 -2.52 -12.35
N GLY A 24 -1.47 -1.40 -12.94
CA GLY A 24 -2.20 -0.76 -14.03
C GLY A 24 -3.50 -0.09 -13.60
N ALA A 25 -3.65 0.26 -12.35
CA ALA A 25 -4.78 1.05 -11.87
C ALA A 25 -4.83 2.42 -12.53
N ASP A 26 -6.02 3.02 -12.58
CA ASP A 26 -6.21 4.38 -13.08
C ASP A 26 -5.97 5.43 -12.00
N VAL A 27 -6.18 5.06 -10.72
CA VAL A 27 -5.97 5.94 -9.57
C VAL A 27 -5.41 5.16 -8.37
N THR A 28 -4.53 5.79 -7.62
CA THR A 28 -4.03 5.29 -6.33
C THR A 28 -4.71 6.06 -5.19
N ILE A 29 -5.09 5.36 -4.13
CA ILE A 29 -5.74 5.92 -2.95
C ILE A 29 -4.96 5.52 -1.72
N SER A 30 -4.61 6.51 -0.89
CA SER A 30 -3.89 6.33 0.38
C SER A 30 -4.55 7.13 1.49
N PHE A 31 -4.48 6.58 2.69
CA PHE A 31 -4.87 7.26 3.92
C PHE A 31 -3.74 7.19 4.94
N HIS A 32 -3.59 8.21 5.75
CA HIS A 32 -2.62 8.18 6.84
C HIS A 32 -3.06 9.03 8.04
N THR A 33 -2.52 8.67 9.20
CA THR A 33 -2.69 9.41 10.46
C THR A 33 -1.38 10.07 10.88
N ASP A 34 -1.45 10.94 11.87
CA ASP A 34 -0.31 11.71 12.36
C ASP A 34 0.75 10.89 13.07
N THR A 35 0.33 10.12 14.08
CA THR A 35 1.22 9.37 14.95
C THR A 35 0.46 8.20 15.55
N TYR A 36 1.21 7.15 15.82
CA TYR A 36 0.76 6.08 16.68
C TYR A 36 0.72 6.60 18.13
N ARG A 37 -0.45 6.66 18.76
CA ARG A 37 -0.61 7.18 20.13
C ARG A 37 -1.53 6.29 20.97
N PRO A 38 -1.14 5.03 21.26
CA PRO A 38 -2.00 4.11 21.99
C PRO A 38 -2.31 4.59 23.41
N ASN A 39 -1.39 5.37 24.00
CA ASN A 39 -1.46 5.76 25.40
C ASN A 39 -2.23 7.06 25.65
N LEU A 40 -2.50 7.88 24.65
CA LEU A 40 -3.20 9.14 24.85
C LEU A 40 -4.71 8.97 24.82
N GLU A 41 -5.22 8.02 24.07
CA GLU A 41 -6.65 7.84 23.84
C GLU A 41 -7.03 6.38 23.51
N GLY A 42 -6.09 5.44 23.60
CA GLY A 42 -6.34 4.01 23.37
C GLY A 42 -6.50 3.59 21.90
N HIS A 43 -6.05 4.41 20.94
CA HIS A 43 -6.46 4.29 19.55
C HIS A 43 -5.29 4.28 18.54
N GLY A 44 -4.24 3.57 18.81
CA GLY A 44 -3.02 3.59 18.01
C GLY A 44 -3.20 3.33 16.51
N TYR A 45 -4.23 2.59 16.10
CA TYR A 45 -4.46 2.18 14.72
C TYR A 45 -5.95 2.05 14.32
N ASP A 46 -6.84 2.66 15.09
CA ASP A 46 -8.30 2.57 14.85
C ASP A 46 -8.71 3.12 13.47
N PHE A 47 -8.07 4.21 13.05
CA PHE A 47 -8.32 4.80 11.74
C PHE A 47 -8.01 3.82 10.63
N GLU A 48 -6.86 3.18 10.71
CA GLU A 48 -6.37 2.23 9.70
C GLU A 48 -7.25 0.98 9.65
N ILE A 49 -7.76 0.49 10.79
CA ILE A 49 -8.70 -0.64 10.82
C ILE A 49 -10.03 -0.25 10.17
N ASN A 50 -10.52 0.95 10.43
CA ASN A 50 -11.74 1.44 9.80
C ASN A 50 -11.56 1.66 8.29
N ALA A 51 -10.41 2.13 7.84
CA ALA A 51 -10.06 2.18 6.42
C ALA A 51 -10.00 0.76 5.81
N PHE A 52 -9.37 -0.19 6.51
CA PHE A 52 -9.27 -1.59 6.11
C PHE A 52 -10.63 -2.27 5.94
N LYS A 53 -11.58 -2.01 6.81
CA LYS A 53 -12.99 -2.46 6.67
C LYS A 53 -13.56 -2.14 5.28
N HIS A 54 -13.16 -1.01 4.73
CA HIS A 54 -13.59 -0.54 3.41
C HIS A 54 -12.63 -0.90 2.28
N ASN A 55 -11.66 -1.76 2.52
CA ASN A 55 -10.62 -2.15 1.57
C ASN A 55 -9.67 -1.00 1.18
N PHE A 56 -9.36 -0.13 2.13
CA PHE A 56 -8.31 0.88 2.00
C PHE A 56 -7.15 0.57 2.95
N ILE A 57 -5.94 0.84 2.50
CA ILE A 57 -4.73 0.66 3.30
C ILE A 57 -4.39 1.97 3.99
N GLY A 58 -4.24 1.90 5.29
CA GLY A 58 -3.79 3.02 6.12
C GLY A 58 -2.28 3.03 6.30
N THR A 59 -1.71 4.22 6.50
CA THR A 59 -0.29 4.42 6.81
C THR A 59 -0.17 5.00 8.21
N ILE A 60 0.54 4.30 9.08
CA ILE A 60 0.86 4.76 10.44
C ILE A 60 2.12 5.60 10.38
N LEU A 61 2.06 6.84 10.84
CA LEU A 61 3.23 7.69 10.92
C LEU A 61 3.90 7.53 12.29
N LEU A 62 5.15 7.10 12.30
CA LEU A 62 5.91 6.79 13.50
C LEU A 62 6.82 7.95 13.93
N ASN A 63 6.84 8.18 15.24
CA ASN A 63 7.68 9.18 15.91
C ASN A 63 8.45 8.55 17.07
N HIS A 64 9.78 8.65 17.06
CA HIS A 64 10.66 8.08 18.06
C HIS A 64 10.27 8.49 19.51
N GLU A 65 9.88 9.73 19.73
CA GLU A 65 9.61 10.24 21.07
C GLU A 65 8.34 9.70 21.69
N THR A 66 7.33 9.46 20.86
CA THR A 66 6.01 9.00 21.35
C THR A 66 5.83 7.50 21.23
N ASP A 67 6.52 6.86 20.27
CA ASP A 67 6.16 5.50 19.85
C ASP A 67 7.21 4.46 20.23
N LYS A 68 8.42 4.89 20.61
CA LYS A 68 9.52 3.97 20.99
C LYS A 68 9.15 2.99 22.10
N SER A 69 8.32 3.39 23.04
CA SER A 69 7.84 2.51 24.12
C SER A 69 6.91 1.39 23.64
N ASN A 70 6.42 1.46 22.39
CA ASN A 70 5.43 0.55 21.82
C ASN A 70 5.98 -0.28 20.66
N GLU A 71 7.31 -0.39 20.50
CA GLU A 71 7.96 -1.09 19.38
C GLU A 71 7.39 -2.48 19.11
N LYS A 72 7.17 -3.26 20.17
CA LYS A 72 6.63 -4.62 20.03
C LYS A 72 5.25 -4.62 19.39
N GLU A 73 4.36 -3.76 19.86
CA GLU A 73 3.00 -3.66 19.33
C GLU A 73 2.99 -3.12 17.90
N ILE A 74 3.83 -2.12 17.61
CA ILE A 74 4.00 -1.59 16.26
C ILE A 74 4.44 -2.69 15.29
N LEU A 75 5.43 -3.49 15.66
CA LEU A 75 5.87 -4.62 14.82
C LEU A 75 4.76 -5.65 14.62
N GLU A 76 4.02 -6.00 15.67
CA GLU A 76 2.90 -6.93 15.59
C GLU A 76 1.82 -6.43 14.63
N VAL A 77 1.53 -5.14 14.65
CA VAL A 77 0.55 -4.51 13.76
C VAL A 77 1.06 -4.49 12.31
N LEU A 78 2.32 -4.09 12.08
CA LEU A 78 2.90 -4.02 10.74
C LEU A 78 3.05 -5.39 10.09
N GLU A 79 3.37 -6.44 10.86
CA GLU A 79 3.46 -7.81 10.36
C GLU A 79 2.11 -8.37 9.87
N THR A 80 0.99 -7.75 10.21
CA THR A 80 -0.32 -8.13 9.65
C THR A 80 -0.41 -7.89 8.14
N GLY A 81 0.39 -6.97 7.60
CA GLY A 81 0.38 -6.57 6.20
C GLY A 81 -0.79 -5.67 5.79
N ILE A 82 -1.66 -5.29 6.74
CA ILE A 82 -2.81 -4.40 6.47
C ILE A 82 -2.48 -2.92 6.63
N PHE A 83 -1.29 -2.63 7.14
CA PHE A 83 -0.81 -1.26 7.37
C PHE A 83 0.49 -1.02 6.63
N ASP A 84 0.70 0.22 6.27
CA ASP A 84 1.97 0.77 5.82
C ASP A 84 2.55 1.69 6.89
N VAL A 85 3.77 2.14 6.73
CA VAL A 85 4.47 2.98 7.69
C VAL A 85 5.10 4.20 7.03
N GLY A 86 4.99 5.33 7.69
CA GLY A 86 5.68 6.57 7.35
C GLY A 86 6.40 7.15 8.56
N THR A 87 7.12 8.24 8.37
CA THR A 87 7.82 8.96 9.41
C THR A 87 7.06 10.23 9.80
N TYR A 88 6.87 10.45 11.10
CA TYR A 88 6.37 11.71 11.64
C TYR A 88 7.47 12.42 12.43
N PHE A 89 7.74 13.67 12.10
CA PHE A 89 8.81 14.41 12.71
C PHE A 89 8.36 15.80 13.22
N ARG A 90 8.87 16.16 14.41
CA ARG A 90 8.71 17.51 14.97
C ARG A 90 10.01 18.28 14.81
N ALA A 91 9.96 19.42 14.16
CA ALA A 91 11.09 20.26 13.80
C ALA A 91 12.00 20.71 14.98
N THR A 92 11.52 20.66 16.20
CA THR A 92 12.26 21.08 17.40
C THR A 92 13.20 20.00 17.97
N LYS A 93 13.31 18.84 17.31
CA LYS A 93 14.00 17.66 17.86
C LYS A 93 15.14 17.20 16.96
N PRO A 94 16.18 16.55 17.54
CA PRO A 94 17.21 15.92 16.74
C PRO A 94 16.67 14.87 15.80
N LEU A 95 17.17 14.86 14.56
CA LEU A 95 16.70 13.97 13.48
C LEU A 95 17.35 12.59 13.51
N GLU A 96 18.59 12.53 13.94
CA GLU A 96 19.38 11.31 13.95
C GLU A 96 18.74 10.19 14.81
N PRO A 97 18.24 10.46 16.02
CA PRO A 97 17.56 9.43 16.82
C PRO A 97 16.30 8.87 16.16
N GLN A 98 15.58 9.69 15.40
CA GLN A 98 14.39 9.23 14.66
C GLN A 98 14.76 8.26 13.55
N THR A 99 15.75 8.60 12.74
CA THR A 99 16.19 7.77 11.61
C THR A 99 16.89 6.50 12.05
N GLU A 100 17.74 6.58 13.06
CA GLU A 100 18.41 5.41 13.66
C GLU A 100 17.37 4.44 14.26
N TRP A 101 16.42 4.95 14.99
CA TRP A 101 15.35 4.14 15.57
C TRP A 101 14.52 3.44 14.50
N LEU A 102 14.06 4.16 13.47
CA LEU A 102 13.27 3.58 12.38
C LEU A 102 14.07 2.51 11.62
N TYR A 103 15.35 2.76 11.35
CA TYR A 103 16.20 1.78 10.69
C TYR A 103 16.38 0.52 11.53
N ASN A 104 16.59 0.66 12.83
CA ASN A 104 16.73 -0.47 13.75
C ASN A 104 15.41 -1.24 13.89
N LEU A 105 14.26 -0.55 13.91
CA LEU A 105 12.95 -1.16 14.05
C LEU A 105 12.49 -1.89 12.78
N LEU A 106 12.68 -1.27 11.62
CA LEU A 106 12.06 -1.68 10.34
C LEU A 106 13.06 -2.27 9.34
N GLY A 107 14.35 -2.17 9.60
CA GLY A 107 15.42 -2.50 8.63
C GLY A 107 15.52 -1.50 7.46
N LYS A 108 14.68 -0.47 7.45
CA LYS A 108 14.65 0.59 6.44
C LYS A 108 14.10 1.89 7.04
N ILE A 109 14.31 3.01 6.34
CA ILE A 109 13.61 4.27 6.61
C ILE A 109 12.43 4.37 5.64
N PRO A 110 11.22 4.67 6.13
CA PRO A 110 10.05 4.82 5.27
C PRO A 110 10.23 5.85 4.17
N ALA A 111 9.65 5.61 3.01
CA ALA A 111 9.75 6.51 1.88
C ALA A 111 9.01 7.84 2.10
N TYR A 112 8.04 7.85 3.00
CA TYR A 112 7.18 8.98 3.29
C TYR A 112 7.55 9.65 4.60
N TRP A 113 7.88 10.94 4.53
CA TRP A 113 8.26 11.78 5.67
C TRP A 113 7.24 12.90 5.87
N SER A 114 6.62 12.97 7.03
CA SER A 114 5.63 13.98 7.38
C SER A 114 6.16 14.90 8.47
N TYR A 115 6.07 16.20 8.25
CA TYR A 115 6.41 17.22 9.26
C TYR A 115 5.20 17.59 10.09
N ALA A 116 5.39 17.66 11.40
CA ALA A 116 4.41 18.23 12.30
C ALA A 116 4.14 19.69 11.94
N ASN A 117 2.86 20.06 11.87
CA ASN A 117 2.41 21.42 11.52
C ASN A 117 2.96 21.95 10.17
N GLY A 118 3.49 21.08 9.32
CA GLY A 118 4.06 21.47 8.02
C GLY A 118 5.31 22.32 8.10
N ILE A 119 6.00 22.37 9.24
CA ILE A 119 7.23 23.13 9.44
C ILE A 119 8.40 22.36 8.83
N ARG A 120 8.98 22.91 7.77
CA ARG A 120 10.00 22.26 6.93
C ARG A 120 11.40 22.77 7.26
N ASP A 121 11.89 22.50 8.45
CA ASP A 121 13.16 23.04 8.92
C ASP A 121 14.38 22.22 8.48
N ASN A 122 14.17 20.99 8.03
CA ASN A 122 15.25 20.02 7.80
C ASN A 122 15.05 19.20 6.51
N ASP A 123 14.61 19.85 5.45
CA ASP A 123 14.31 19.20 4.17
C ASP A 123 15.53 18.46 3.58
N GLU A 124 16.72 19.02 3.69
CA GLU A 124 17.94 18.38 3.19
C GLU A 124 18.16 17.02 3.88
N PHE A 125 18.10 16.99 5.19
CA PHE A 125 18.25 15.75 5.94
C PHE A 125 17.11 14.77 5.63
N ALA A 126 15.87 15.23 5.58
CA ALA A 126 14.73 14.38 5.27
C ALA A 126 14.88 13.75 3.87
N LEU A 127 15.35 14.48 2.88
CA LEU A 127 15.58 13.97 1.53
C LEU A 127 16.82 13.08 1.39
N GLN A 128 17.76 13.16 2.30
CA GLN A 128 18.87 12.22 2.39
C GLN A 128 18.42 10.86 2.95
N ASN A 129 17.35 10.82 3.73
CA ASN A 129 16.88 9.65 4.47
C ASN A 129 15.52 9.12 4.00
N SER A 130 14.76 9.89 3.22
CA SER A 130 13.44 9.52 2.72
C SER A 130 13.26 9.94 1.27
N LEU A 131 12.23 9.44 0.60
CA LEU A 131 11.96 9.78 -0.81
C LEU A 131 11.17 11.06 -0.97
N VAL A 132 10.22 11.31 -0.08
CA VAL A 132 9.29 12.44 -0.17
C VAL A 132 9.03 13.05 1.18
N THR A 133 8.99 14.37 1.23
CA THR A 133 8.53 15.13 2.39
C THR A 133 7.14 15.70 2.14
N ARG A 134 6.29 15.63 3.15
CA ARG A 134 4.93 16.18 3.12
C ARG A 134 4.88 17.56 3.76
N MET A 135 4.20 18.48 3.10
CA MET A 135 3.69 19.70 3.76
C MET A 135 2.30 19.43 4.37
N SER A 136 1.96 20.14 5.45
CA SER A 136 0.60 20.13 5.97
C SER A 136 -0.38 20.66 4.93
N SER A 137 -1.51 20.04 4.89
CA SER A 137 -2.76 20.33 4.22
C SER A 137 -2.78 21.33 3.07
N VAL A 138 -3.10 20.87 1.89
CA VAL A 138 -3.70 21.69 0.83
C VAL A 138 -4.60 20.84 -0.04
N SER A 139 -5.58 21.48 -0.61
CA SER A 139 -6.62 20.96 -1.49
C SER A 139 -6.17 20.37 -2.83
N ASP A 140 -4.89 20.11 -3.04
CA ASP A 140 -4.41 19.55 -4.30
C ASP A 140 -3.93 18.11 -4.11
N THR A 141 -4.67 17.19 -4.68
CA THR A 141 -4.46 15.74 -4.56
C THR A 141 -3.85 15.13 -5.81
N SER A 142 -3.75 15.88 -6.91
CA SER A 142 -3.07 15.39 -8.10
C SER A 142 -1.57 15.49 -7.89
N TYR A 143 -0.92 14.35 -7.78
CA TYR A 143 0.52 14.28 -7.59
C TYR A 143 1.18 13.54 -8.74
N ASP A 144 1.98 14.23 -9.50
CA ASP A 144 2.98 13.67 -10.37
C ASP A 144 4.36 13.92 -9.74
N PHE A 145 5.19 12.92 -9.60
CA PHE A 145 6.39 12.86 -8.76
C PHE A 145 7.53 13.79 -9.25
N ASP A 146 7.24 15.03 -9.64
CA ASP A 146 8.23 15.94 -10.16
C ASP A 146 9.02 16.68 -9.06
N ASP A 147 8.43 16.82 -7.88
CA ASP A 147 9.07 17.44 -6.73
C ASP A 147 9.02 16.49 -5.51
N ARG A 148 10.17 16.19 -4.93
CA ARG A 148 10.29 15.42 -3.68
C ARG A 148 10.00 16.25 -2.44
N LEU A 149 9.99 17.56 -2.58
CA LEU A 149 9.81 18.51 -1.49
C LEU A 149 8.37 18.97 -1.39
N GLY A 150 7.80 18.86 -0.19
CA GLY A 150 6.57 19.53 0.10
C GLY A 150 5.36 18.92 -0.61
N HIS A 151 5.35 17.60 -0.78
CA HIS A 151 4.16 16.93 -1.28
C HIS A 151 2.92 17.33 -0.48
N LYS A 152 1.91 17.77 -1.20
CA LYS A 152 0.65 18.22 -0.61
C LYS A 152 -0.31 17.05 -0.53
N THR A 153 -0.95 16.90 0.63
CA THR A 153 -1.97 15.89 0.85
C THR A 153 -3.31 16.55 1.12
N SER A 154 -4.39 15.89 0.73
CA SER A 154 -5.69 16.27 1.23
C SER A 154 -5.74 16.05 2.74
N SER A 155 -6.15 17.05 3.49
CA SER A 155 -6.50 16.89 4.92
C SER A 155 -7.93 17.31 5.16
N LEU A 156 -8.75 17.14 4.13
CA LEU A 156 -10.08 17.71 4.06
C LEU A 156 -11.00 17.12 5.13
N PHE A 157 -10.85 15.85 5.43
CA PHE A 157 -11.68 15.22 6.45
C PHE A 157 -11.34 15.76 7.85
N ASN A 158 -10.06 15.82 8.20
CA ASN A 158 -9.64 16.07 9.57
C ASN A 158 -9.70 17.53 10.01
N TYR A 159 -9.11 18.43 9.25
CA TYR A 159 -9.15 19.87 9.58
C TYR A 159 -10.57 20.42 9.49
N ASN A 160 -11.32 19.88 8.61
CA ASN A 160 -12.64 20.39 8.31
C ASN A 160 -13.69 19.95 9.35
N VAL A 161 -13.52 18.81 9.99
CA VAL A 161 -14.40 18.38 11.10
C VAL A 161 -14.28 19.33 12.29
N ARG A 162 -13.13 19.98 12.49
CA ARG A 162 -12.94 20.96 13.55
C ARG A 162 -13.48 22.34 13.22
N ASP A 163 -13.27 22.80 11.97
CA ASP A 163 -13.46 24.18 11.57
C ASP A 163 -14.62 24.37 10.59
N ILE A 164 -15.14 23.30 10.01
CA ILE A 164 -16.27 23.28 9.05
C ILE A 164 -17.25 22.17 9.45
N ASP A 165 -18.51 22.33 9.04
CA ASP A 165 -19.50 21.27 9.23
C ASP A 165 -19.15 20.00 8.43
N THR A 166 -19.60 18.86 8.92
CA THR A 166 -19.34 17.54 8.37
C THR A 166 -19.77 17.37 6.91
N PRO A 167 -20.98 17.77 6.50
CA PRO A 167 -21.38 17.66 5.11
C PRO A 167 -20.42 18.38 4.17
N THR A 168 -19.95 19.56 4.56
CA THR A 168 -18.96 20.32 3.79
C THR A 168 -17.62 19.59 3.72
N ALA A 169 -17.13 19.03 4.84
CA ALA A 169 -15.89 18.26 4.89
C ALA A 169 -15.95 17.03 3.97
N ILE A 170 -17.04 16.26 4.05
CA ILE A 170 -17.27 15.09 3.19
C ILE A 170 -17.32 15.50 1.70
N ASN A 171 -18.03 16.57 1.38
CA ASN A 171 -18.14 17.04 0.01
C ASN A 171 -16.79 17.51 -0.56
N ASN A 172 -15.97 18.17 0.24
CA ASN A 172 -14.61 18.56 -0.14
C ASN A 172 -13.72 17.34 -0.42
N ALA A 173 -13.75 16.32 0.46
CA ALA A 173 -13.01 15.09 0.26
C ALA A 173 -13.46 14.34 -1.00
N LYS A 174 -14.77 14.27 -1.25
CA LYS A 174 -15.32 13.69 -2.49
C LYS A 174 -14.88 14.45 -3.73
N THR A 175 -14.90 15.77 -3.69
CA THR A 175 -14.44 16.62 -4.81
C THR A 175 -12.95 16.37 -5.11
N ALA A 176 -12.12 16.24 -4.09
CA ALA A 176 -10.71 15.92 -4.24
C ALA A 176 -10.48 14.51 -4.79
N LEU A 177 -11.26 13.53 -4.33
CA LEU A 177 -11.19 12.18 -4.89
C LEU A 177 -11.64 12.17 -6.36
N GLN A 178 -12.75 12.85 -6.69
CA GLN A 178 -13.22 12.94 -8.08
C GLN A 178 -12.17 13.58 -8.99
N LYS A 179 -11.52 14.65 -8.53
CA LYS A 179 -10.39 15.25 -9.26
C LYS A 179 -9.26 14.25 -9.48
N SER A 180 -8.90 13.48 -8.47
CA SER A 180 -7.85 12.45 -8.61
C SER A 180 -8.25 11.34 -9.60
N ILE A 181 -9.53 10.98 -9.67
CA ILE A 181 -10.05 10.03 -10.65
C ILE A 181 -9.94 10.61 -12.06
N ASP A 182 -10.41 11.85 -12.27
CA ASP A 182 -10.43 12.51 -13.57
C ASP A 182 -9.02 12.72 -14.14
N GLU A 183 -8.06 13.06 -13.28
CA GLU A 183 -6.67 13.29 -13.64
C GLU A 183 -5.82 12.00 -13.66
N LYS A 184 -6.43 10.87 -13.31
CA LYS A 184 -5.71 9.61 -13.08
C LYS A 184 -4.52 9.82 -12.14
N GLY A 185 -4.78 10.48 -11.02
CA GLY A 185 -3.78 10.92 -10.04
C GLY A 185 -3.68 10.01 -8.82
N TRP A 186 -3.11 10.54 -7.77
CA TRP A 186 -3.00 9.92 -6.46
C TRP A 186 -3.79 10.72 -5.43
N TYR A 187 -4.83 10.11 -4.85
CA TYR A 187 -5.53 10.65 -3.69
C TYR A 187 -4.82 10.19 -2.42
N ASN A 188 -4.29 11.12 -1.64
CA ASN A 188 -3.65 10.84 -0.37
C ASN A 188 -4.25 11.74 0.70
N ASP A 189 -5.04 11.15 1.60
CA ASP A 189 -5.71 11.88 2.67
C ASP A 189 -5.04 11.66 4.02
N PHE A 190 -5.12 12.68 4.84
CA PHE A 190 -4.53 12.76 6.15
C PHE A 190 -5.58 13.04 7.20
N SER A 191 -5.54 12.32 8.33
CA SER A 191 -6.48 12.50 9.43
C SER A 191 -5.78 12.51 10.80
N HIS A 192 -6.22 13.42 11.66
CA HIS A 192 -6.00 13.32 13.10
C HIS A 192 -7.18 12.58 13.72
N TRP A 193 -7.13 11.29 13.77
CA TRP A 193 -8.25 10.47 14.21
C TRP A 193 -8.82 10.86 15.58
N HIS A 194 -7.96 11.16 16.55
CA HIS A 194 -8.36 11.63 17.87
C HIS A 194 -9.19 12.93 17.86
N TRP A 195 -9.04 13.78 16.83
CA TRP A 195 -9.87 14.96 16.70
C TRP A 195 -11.25 14.63 16.16
N ALA A 196 -11.37 13.63 15.32
CA ALA A 196 -12.67 13.14 14.89
C ALA A 196 -13.48 12.59 16.10
N GLU A 197 -12.79 12.04 17.11
CA GLU A 197 -13.43 11.61 18.35
C GLU A 197 -13.83 12.77 19.25
N LEU A 198 -13.00 13.80 19.37
CA LEU A 198 -13.25 14.94 20.25
C LEU A 198 -14.27 15.94 19.69
N TYR A 199 -14.28 16.15 18.36
CA TYR A 199 -15.03 17.21 17.71
C TYR A 199 -16.03 16.72 16.67
N GLY A 200 -15.98 15.47 16.32
CA GLY A 200 -16.76 14.88 15.24
C GLY A 200 -17.59 13.68 15.67
N ASP A 201 -18.56 13.36 14.85
CA ASP A 201 -19.27 12.10 14.91
C ASP A 201 -18.42 11.01 14.23
N LYS A 202 -18.09 9.94 14.92
CA LYS A 202 -17.35 8.78 14.40
C LYS A 202 -18.03 8.16 13.17
N ASN A 203 -19.35 8.30 13.08
CA ASN A 203 -20.12 7.87 11.91
C ASN A 203 -19.77 8.64 10.63
N GLN A 204 -19.16 9.80 10.73
CA GLN A 204 -18.77 10.63 9.60
C GLN A 204 -17.70 9.96 8.74
N PHE A 205 -16.72 9.32 9.36
CA PHE A 205 -15.70 8.58 8.62
C PHE A 205 -16.31 7.38 7.89
N GLU A 206 -17.20 6.65 8.54
CA GLU A 206 -17.93 5.55 7.92
C GLU A 206 -18.74 6.05 6.71
N GLN A 207 -19.45 7.15 6.88
CA GLN A 207 -20.20 7.78 5.77
C GLN A 207 -19.28 8.18 4.63
N LEU A 208 -18.12 8.82 4.92
CA LEU A 208 -17.14 9.20 3.90
C LEU A 208 -16.64 7.98 3.13
N MET A 209 -16.33 6.89 3.82
CA MET A 209 -15.85 5.65 3.17
C MET A 209 -16.93 5.03 2.27
N ILE A 210 -18.19 5.06 2.68
CA ILE A 210 -19.32 4.59 1.87
C ILE A 210 -19.46 5.44 0.60
N GLU A 211 -19.37 6.77 0.74
CA GLU A 211 -19.43 7.70 -0.38
C GLU A 211 -18.24 7.52 -1.33
N PHE A 212 -17.04 7.32 -0.82
CA PHE A 212 -15.87 6.99 -1.63
C PHE A 212 -16.06 5.70 -2.44
N LYS A 213 -16.61 4.66 -1.81
CA LYS A 213 -16.96 3.44 -2.53
C LYS A 213 -17.91 3.67 -3.67
N THR A 214 -18.88 4.56 -3.47
CA THR A 214 -19.85 4.92 -4.52
C THR A 214 -19.16 5.61 -5.70
N LEU A 215 -18.27 6.58 -5.43
CA LEU A 215 -17.49 7.27 -6.46
C LEU A 215 -16.54 6.35 -7.21
N LEU A 216 -15.99 5.35 -6.52
CA LEU A 216 -15.05 4.39 -7.09
C LEU A 216 -15.72 3.22 -7.82
N ASN A 217 -17.04 3.17 -7.84
CA ASN A 217 -17.76 2.12 -8.55
C ASN A 217 -17.48 2.18 -10.06
N GLY A 218 -16.96 1.08 -10.60
CA GLY A 218 -16.54 1.01 -12.00
C GLY A 218 -15.18 1.66 -12.32
N ILE A 219 -14.49 2.22 -11.33
CA ILE A 219 -13.14 2.75 -11.47
C ILE A 219 -12.12 1.67 -11.13
N ASN A 220 -11.13 1.51 -11.99
CA ASN A 220 -9.98 0.64 -11.72
C ASN A 220 -9.01 1.37 -10.76
N TYR A 221 -9.17 1.19 -9.46
CA TYR A 221 -8.33 1.81 -8.46
C TYR A 221 -7.53 0.79 -7.65
N ILE A 222 -6.45 1.29 -7.05
CA ILE A 222 -5.71 0.54 -6.05
C ILE A 222 -5.56 1.36 -4.77
N SER A 223 -5.72 0.70 -3.62
CA SER A 223 -5.34 1.28 -2.35
C SER A 223 -3.96 0.78 -1.94
N LEU A 224 -3.06 1.72 -1.70
CA LEU A 224 -1.70 1.47 -1.21
C LEU A 224 -1.45 2.37 0.01
N GLY A 225 -0.56 1.94 0.89
CA GLY A 225 0.00 2.85 1.86
C GLY A 225 0.80 3.98 1.20
N ALA A 226 0.96 5.10 1.88
CA ALA A 226 1.62 6.27 1.30
C ALA A 226 3.08 6.01 0.93
N SER A 227 3.83 5.27 1.76
CA SER A 227 5.21 4.90 1.45
C SER A 227 5.29 3.94 0.25
N GLU A 228 4.41 2.94 0.19
CA GLU A 228 4.36 2.01 -0.94
C GLU A 228 4.00 2.70 -2.25
N ALA A 229 3.06 3.65 -2.23
CA ALA A 229 2.70 4.46 -3.39
C ALA A 229 3.89 5.29 -3.89
N ILE A 230 4.62 5.91 -2.97
CA ILE A 230 5.81 6.72 -3.28
C ILE A 230 6.94 5.86 -3.85
N GLU A 231 7.22 4.71 -3.25
CA GLU A 231 8.23 3.77 -3.74
C GLU A 231 7.92 3.33 -5.18
N TYR A 232 6.67 3.04 -5.47
CA TYR A 232 6.25 2.69 -6.84
C TYR A 232 6.47 3.84 -7.83
N MET A 233 6.01 5.05 -7.49
CA MET A 233 6.17 6.22 -8.35
C MET A 233 7.65 6.56 -8.58
N TRP A 234 8.47 6.39 -7.55
CA TRP A 234 9.92 6.58 -7.66
C TRP A 234 10.56 5.56 -8.61
N LEU A 235 10.26 4.26 -8.47
CA LEU A 235 10.75 3.24 -9.38
C LEU A 235 10.33 3.50 -10.83
N ARG A 236 9.09 3.90 -11.06
CA ARG A 236 8.59 4.27 -12.37
C ARG A 236 9.41 5.41 -12.99
N LYS A 237 9.75 6.44 -12.20
CA LYS A 237 10.57 7.57 -12.67
C LYS A 237 12.00 7.15 -13.00
N GLN A 238 12.54 6.16 -12.30
CA GLN A 238 13.88 5.63 -12.54
C GLN A 238 13.94 4.66 -13.76
N PHE A 239 12.82 4.26 -14.29
CA PHE A 239 12.77 3.40 -15.47
C PHE A 239 13.35 4.12 -16.69
N LYS A 240 14.33 3.49 -17.34
CA LYS A 240 15.01 4.07 -18.49
C LYS A 240 14.56 3.44 -19.79
N ARG A 241 14.40 2.15 -19.82
CA ARG A 241 13.99 1.39 -21.00
C ARG A 241 13.53 -0.01 -20.63
N GLY A 242 12.69 -0.57 -21.47
CA GLY A 242 12.32 -1.98 -21.40
C GLY A 242 11.90 -2.49 -22.75
N GLY A 243 12.07 -3.77 -22.96
CA GLY A 243 11.69 -4.44 -24.19
C GLY A 243 11.26 -5.87 -23.98
N LEU A 244 10.36 -6.32 -24.83
CA LEU A 244 9.93 -7.70 -24.93
C LEU A 244 10.69 -8.35 -26.10
N TYR A 245 11.38 -9.44 -25.82
CA TYR A 245 12.26 -10.14 -26.77
C TYR A 245 11.79 -11.58 -26.93
N GLN A 246 11.94 -12.12 -28.14
CA GLN A 246 11.69 -13.54 -28.41
C GLN A 246 12.96 -14.36 -28.19
N ASP A 247 12.87 -15.39 -27.33
CA ASP A 247 13.94 -16.36 -27.08
C ASP A 247 13.38 -17.79 -27.22
N GLY A 248 13.50 -18.34 -28.44
CA GLY A 248 12.89 -19.62 -28.77
C GLY A 248 11.37 -19.59 -28.68
N ASN A 249 10.80 -20.40 -27.81
CA ASN A 249 9.36 -20.50 -27.56
C ASN A 249 8.90 -19.65 -26.36
N GLU A 250 9.75 -18.82 -25.81
CA GLU A 250 9.46 -17.93 -24.70
C GLU A 250 9.60 -16.47 -25.14
N LEU A 251 8.96 -15.58 -24.39
CA LEU A 251 9.25 -14.15 -24.41
C LEU A 251 10.05 -13.78 -23.18
N VAL A 252 10.98 -12.86 -23.33
CA VAL A 252 11.82 -12.33 -22.27
C VAL A 252 11.58 -10.84 -22.16
N LEU A 253 10.99 -10.42 -21.05
CA LEU A 253 10.87 -9.02 -20.70
C LEU A 253 12.15 -8.57 -20.00
N LEU A 254 12.84 -7.61 -20.62
CA LEU A 254 14.01 -6.96 -20.03
C LEU A 254 13.61 -5.53 -19.63
N SER A 255 14.01 -5.12 -18.45
CA SER A 255 13.80 -3.76 -17.97
C SER A 255 15.04 -3.22 -17.26
N ASP A 256 15.33 -1.96 -17.48
CA ASP A 256 16.45 -1.24 -16.91
C ASP A 256 15.93 -0.07 -16.08
N VAL A 257 16.22 -0.10 -14.78
CA VAL A 257 15.95 0.97 -13.84
C VAL A 257 17.30 1.49 -13.37
N ILE A 258 17.60 2.74 -13.67
CA ILE A 258 18.80 3.35 -13.10
C ILE A 258 18.53 3.65 -11.65
N ASN A 259 19.15 2.85 -10.83
CA ASN A 259 19.23 3.11 -9.40
C ASN A 259 20.25 4.24 -9.22
N ASP A 260 19.75 5.48 -9.20
CA ASP A 260 20.61 6.62 -8.91
C ASP A 260 21.10 6.46 -7.46
N ASN A 261 22.43 6.61 -7.24
CA ASN A 261 23.05 6.48 -5.92
C ASN A 261 22.55 7.49 -4.88
N ALA A 262 21.64 8.37 -5.27
CA ALA A 262 20.93 9.31 -4.42
C ALA A 262 19.74 8.71 -3.64
N LEU A 263 19.50 7.39 -3.73
CA LEU A 263 18.46 6.78 -2.88
C LEU A 263 18.94 6.70 -1.44
N PRO A 264 18.15 7.25 -0.51
CA PRO A 264 18.51 7.31 0.90
C PRO A 264 18.57 5.92 1.54
N TYR A 265 19.01 5.88 2.77
CA TYR A 265 19.08 4.68 3.59
C TYR A 265 17.76 3.89 3.53
N GLY A 266 17.83 2.71 3.00
CA GLY A 266 16.68 1.83 2.87
C GLY A 266 16.68 1.13 1.53
N VAL A 267 16.33 -0.12 1.58
CA VAL A 267 16.12 -0.94 0.40
C VAL A 267 14.72 -0.61 -0.10
N ILE A 268 14.61 -0.10 -1.31
CA ILE A 268 13.33 -0.08 -1.98
C ILE A 268 13.08 -1.48 -2.51
N ASP A 269 12.33 -2.25 -1.75
CA ASP A 269 11.76 -3.53 -2.18
C ASP A 269 10.35 -3.28 -2.69
N SER A 270 10.24 -2.84 -3.93
CA SER A 270 8.96 -2.61 -4.57
C SER A 270 8.89 -3.34 -5.90
N THR A 271 7.71 -3.43 -6.47
CA THR A 271 7.49 -4.02 -7.79
C THR A 271 7.08 -2.95 -8.77
N LEU A 272 7.66 -3.00 -9.97
CA LEU A 272 7.26 -2.16 -11.09
C LEU A 272 6.27 -2.91 -11.98
N SER A 273 5.11 -2.35 -12.20
CA SER A 273 4.08 -2.90 -13.10
C SER A 273 4.35 -2.48 -14.53
N VAL A 274 4.54 -3.44 -15.42
CA VAL A 274 4.80 -3.19 -16.84
C VAL A 274 3.71 -3.83 -17.66
N GLN A 275 3.03 -3.03 -18.47
CA GLN A 275 2.05 -3.55 -19.43
C GLN A 275 2.74 -4.13 -20.64
N ILE A 276 2.36 -5.34 -21.02
CA ILE A 276 2.77 -6.01 -22.26
C ILE A 276 1.55 -6.32 -23.12
N ASP A 277 1.74 -6.28 -24.42
CA ASP A 277 0.76 -6.67 -25.42
C ASP A 277 1.36 -7.78 -26.29
N LEU A 278 0.76 -8.96 -26.26
CA LEU A 278 1.22 -10.16 -26.93
C LEU A 278 0.77 -10.26 -28.40
N THR A 279 -0.08 -9.34 -28.88
CA THR A 279 -0.55 -9.34 -30.28
C THR A 279 0.63 -9.35 -31.25
N GLY A 280 0.63 -10.26 -32.22
CA GLY A 280 1.71 -10.45 -33.18
C GLY A 280 2.97 -11.13 -32.64
N THR A 281 2.92 -11.69 -31.43
CA THR A 281 4.00 -12.50 -30.85
C THR A 281 3.67 -14.00 -30.90
N ILE A 282 4.64 -14.85 -30.54
CA ILE A 282 4.46 -16.31 -30.45
C ILE A 282 3.48 -16.74 -29.34
N LEU A 283 3.14 -15.83 -28.43
CA LEU A 283 2.21 -16.07 -27.31
C LEU A 283 0.85 -15.38 -27.50
N GLU A 284 0.57 -14.89 -28.71
CA GLU A 284 -0.75 -14.30 -29.02
C GLU A 284 -1.88 -15.31 -28.78
N ASN A 285 -2.96 -14.86 -28.13
CA ASN A 285 -4.14 -15.66 -27.75
C ASN A 285 -3.85 -16.91 -26.90
N LYS A 286 -2.76 -16.87 -26.11
CA LYS A 286 -2.36 -17.97 -25.24
C LYS A 286 -2.44 -17.56 -23.77
N ASP A 287 -2.80 -18.52 -22.92
CA ASP A 287 -2.58 -18.35 -21.50
C ASP A 287 -1.10 -18.44 -21.17
N ILE A 288 -0.64 -17.57 -20.30
CA ILE A 288 0.79 -17.43 -19.99
C ILE A 288 1.08 -17.58 -18.52
N THR A 289 2.32 -17.92 -18.21
CA THR A 289 2.91 -17.85 -16.88
C THR A 289 4.27 -17.17 -16.95
N SER A 290 4.76 -16.69 -15.81
CA SER A 290 6.10 -16.14 -15.67
C SER A 290 6.73 -16.55 -14.34
N ASN A 291 7.99 -16.18 -14.16
CA ASN A 291 8.69 -16.29 -12.87
C ASN A 291 8.35 -15.17 -11.88
N THR A 292 7.41 -14.29 -12.24
CA THR A 292 6.87 -13.24 -11.38
C THR A 292 5.34 -13.18 -11.50
N ASP A 293 4.70 -12.35 -10.71
CA ASP A 293 3.25 -12.20 -10.74
C ASP A 293 2.76 -11.54 -12.03
N ILE A 294 1.63 -12.01 -12.55
CA ILE A 294 0.99 -11.48 -13.76
C ILE A 294 -0.48 -11.19 -13.46
N LEU A 295 -0.97 -10.05 -13.95
CA LEU A 295 -2.38 -9.72 -14.05
C LEU A 295 -2.83 -9.80 -15.52
N LYS A 296 -3.88 -10.55 -15.80
CA LYS A 296 -4.52 -10.57 -17.14
C LYS A 296 -5.48 -9.39 -17.23
N VAL A 297 -5.29 -8.52 -18.20
CA VAL A 297 -6.14 -7.35 -18.50
C VAL A 297 -7.17 -7.71 -19.57
N ASP A 298 -6.72 -8.30 -20.66
CA ASP A 298 -7.55 -8.87 -21.71
C ASP A 298 -6.83 -10.08 -22.36
N ASP A 299 -7.33 -10.59 -23.48
CA ASP A 299 -6.78 -11.82 -24.08
C ASP A 299 -5.31 -11.72 -24.48
N ASN A 300 -4.84 -10.53 -24.84
CA ASN A 300 -3.44 -10.32 -25.26
C ASN A 300 -2.71 -9.29 -24.40
N LYS A 301 -3.37 -8.64 -23.45
CA LYS A 301 -2.75 -7.63 -22.59
C LYS A 301 -2.61 -8.11 -21.17
N PHE A 302 -1.40 -7.99 -20.66
CA PHE A 302 -1.04 -8.41 -19.32
C PHE A 302 -0.22 -7.34 -18.63
N ILE A 303 -0.29 -7.32 -17.30
CA ILE A 303 0.59 -6.50 -16.48
C ILE A 303 1.49 -7.44 -15.70
N VAL A 304 2.78 -7.35 -15.98
CA VAL A 304 3.83 -8.15 -15.34
C VAL A 304 4.39 -7.35 -14.17
N GLN A 305 4.50 -7.97 -13.01
CA GLN A 305 5.11 -7.37 -11.83
C GLN A 305 6.61 -7.68 -11.81
N ILE A 306 7.44 -6.65 -11.90
CA ILE A 306 8.89 -6.80 -11.89
C ILE A 306 9.41 -6.37 -10.52
N PRO A 307 9.92 -7.31 -9.68
CA PRO A 307 10.47 -6.94 -8.39
C PRO A 307 11.82 -6.22 -8.56
N TYR A 308 11.98 -5.12 -7.84
CA TYR A 308 13.22 -4.36 -7.75
C TYR A 308 13.68 -4.24 -6.31
N SER A 309 14.97 -4.32 -6.11
CA SER A 309 15.63 -3.93 -4.89
C SER A 309 16.67 -2.84 -5.16
N LYS A 310 17.12 -2.16 -4.13
CA LYS A 310 18.12 -1.07 -4.22
C LYS A 310 19.37 -1.41 -5.06
N TYR A 311 19.73 -2.68 -5.10
CA TYR A 311 21.02 -3.11 -5.70
C TYR A 311 20.88 -3.66 -7.13
N ASP A 312 19.67 -3.71 -7.68
CA ASP A 312 19.40 -4.42 -8.93
C ASP A 312 18.85 -3.49 -10.02
N GLY A 313 19.73 -2.91 -10.82
CA GLY A 313 19.35 -2.02 -11.91
C GLY A 313 18.70 -2.71 -13.10
N PHE A 314 18.97 -3.99 -13.32
CA PHE A 314 18.50 -4.73 -14.49
C PHE A 314 17.75 -6.00 -14.12
N ARG A 315 16.56 -6.19 -14.68
CA ARG A 315 15.72 -7.35 -14.40
C ARG A 315 15.25 -8.04 -15.67
N THR A 316 15.12 -9.35 -15.54
CA THR A 316 14.66 -10.25 -16.58
C THR A 316 13.46 -11.04 -16.10
N VAL A 317 12.35 -10.98 -16.83
CA VAL A 317 11.18 -11.84 -16.60
C VAL A 317 10.97 -12.73 -17.81
N ARG A 318 10.90 -14.06 -17.58
CA ARG A 318 10.58 -15.04 -18.61
C ARG A 318 9.10 -15.33 -18.63
N ILE A 319 8.51 -15.32 -19.82
CA ILE A 319 7.08 -15.50 -20.06
C ILE A 319 6.92 -16.64 -21.06
N LYS A 320 6.11 -17.62 -20.70
CA LYS A 320 5.85 -18.80 -21.52
C LYS A 320 4.38 -19.20 -21.50
N GLU A 321 3.97 -19.98 -22.50
CA GLU A 321 2.65 -20.59 -22.55
C GLU A 321 2.43 -21.55 -21.36
N THR A 322 1.20 -21.63 -20.89
CA THR A 322 0.78 -22.58 -19.85
C THR A 322 -0.65 -23.04 -20.06
N THR A 323 -0.96 -24.24 -19.59
CA THR A 323 -2.33 -24.76 -19.48
C THR A 323 -2.94 -24.54 -18.12
N THR A 324 -2.15 -24.04 -17.16
CA THR A 324 -2.56 -23.78 -15.77
C THR A 324 -2.14 -22.37 -15.35
N PRO A 325 -2.82 -21.34 -15.89
CA PRO A 325 -2.47 -19.97 -15.56
C PRO A 325 -2.79 -19.65 -14.10
N ASN A 326 -1.93 -18.84 -13.48
CA ASN A 326 -2.12 -18.33 -12.12
C ASN A 326 -1.98 -16.80 -12.16
N TYR A 327 -3.07 -16.12 -12.49
CA TYR A 327 -3.11 -14.66 -12.56
C TYR A 327 -3.48 -14.04 -11.23
N LEU A 328 -2.96 -12.84 -10.98
CA LEU A 328 -3.37 -12.02 -9.85
C LEU A 328 -4.89 -11.78 -9.88
N ASN A 329 -5.51 -11.81 -8.72
CA ASN A 329 -6.94 -11.65 -8.58
C ASN A 329 -7.28 -10.51 -7.61
N PHE A 330 -7.85 -9.43 -8.15
CA PHE A 330 -8.22 -8.23 -7.39
C PHE A 330 -9.64 -8.28 -6.81
N ASN A 331 -10.33 -9.42 -6.87
CA ASN A 331 -11.56 -9.57 -6.12
C ASN A 331 -11.26 -9.65 -4.62
N LYS A 332 -12.17 -9.18 -3.79
CA LYS A 332 -12.07 -9.37 -2.34
C LYS A 332 -12.02 -10.86 -2.00
N PRO A 333 -11.21 -11.27 -1.02
CA PRO A 333 -11.23 -12.63 -0.54
C PRO A 333 -12.57 -12.92 0.15
N ALA A 334 -12.97 -14.17 0.18
CA ALA A 334 -14.13 -14.63 0.94
C ALA A 334 -13.69 -15.51 2.12
N ILE A 335 -14.26 -15.26 3.29
CA ILE A 335 -14.15 -16.18 4.43
C ILE A 335 -15.23 -17.24 4.27
N ILE A 336 -14.83 -18.45 3.86
CA ILE A 336 -15.74 -19.57 3.55
C ILE A 336 -16.26 -20.22 4.83
N THR A 337 -15.38 -20.44 5.79
CA THR A 337 -15.69 -21.12 7.04
C THR A 337 -14.98 -20.43 8.20
N LYS A 338 -15.70 -20.30 9.30
CA LYS A 338 -15.16 -19.90 10.60
C LYS A 338 -15.74 -20.82 11.66
N LYS A 339 -14.88 -21.42 12.48
CA LYS A 339 -15.28 -22.38 13.51
C LYS A 339 -14.35 -22.30 14.71
N THR A 340 -14.94 -22.22 15.89
CA THR A 340 -14.21 -22.30 17.16
C THR A 340 -14.20 -23.74 17.69
N SER A 341 -13.07 -24.13 18.28
CA SER A 341 -12.92 -25.35 19.06
C SER A 341 -12.00 -25.05 20.25
N GLY A 342 -12.60 -24.93 21.45
CA GLY A 342 -11.89 -24.40 22.61
C GLY A 342 -11.40 -22.97 22.35
N SER A 343 -10.12 -22.71 22.58
CA SER A 343 -9.48 -21.42 22.31
C SER A 343 -8.99 -21.25 20.86
N ASN A 344 -9.24 -22.21 19.97
CA ASN A 344 -8.78 -22.14 18.59
C ASN A 344 -9.91 -21.69 17.67
N LEU A 345 -9.62 -20.70 16.82
CA LEU A 345 -10.44 -20.28 15.69
C LEU A 345 -9.85 -20.86 14.40
N THR A 346 -10.64 -21.65 13.69
CA THR A 346 -10.30 -22.08 12.34
C THR A 346 -10.97 -21.17 11.33
N VAL A 347 -10.19 -20.57 10.44
CA VAL A 347 -10.66 -19.72 9.34
C VAL A 347 -10.22 -20.33 8.03
N VAL A 348 -11.17 -20.51 7.10
CA VAL A 348 -10.89 -20.94 5.73
C VAL A 348 -11.28 -19.84 4.78
N THR A 349 -10.37 -19.50 3.87
CA THR A 349 -10.58 -18.47 2.84
C THR A 349 -10.58 -19.10 1.44
N ASP A 350 -11.20 -18.43 0.48
CA ASP A 350 -11.32 -18.91 -0.92
C ASP A 350 -9.97 -18.89 -1.67
N ARG A 351 -9.00 -18.16 -1.13
CA ARG A 351 -7.64 -18.01 -1.69
C ARG A 351 -6.64 -17.70 -0.59
N PRO A 352 -5.31 -17.76 -0.86
CA PRO A 352 -4.31 -17.44 0.14
C PRO A 352 -4.44 -16.01 0.67
N THR A 353 -4.51 -15.90 2.00
CA THR A 353 -4.61 -14.62 2.72
C THR A 353 -3.74 -14.66 3.98
N ASN A 354 -3.40 -13.49 4.52
CA ASN A 354 -3.13 -13.35 5.94
C ASN A 354 -4.46 -13.13 6.67
N VAL A 355 -4.59 -13.68 7.87
CA VAL A 355 -5.78 -13.50 8.70
C VAL A 355 -5.40 -12.80 10.00
N VAL A 356 -6.20 -11.81 10.37
CA VAL A 356 -6.06 -11.03 11.59
C VAL A 356 -7.36 -11.07 12.40
N VAL A 357 -7.25 -11.02 13.71
CA VAL A 357 -8.40 -11.00 14.61
C VAL A 357 -8.29 -9.81 15.53
N PHE A 358 -9.33 -8.98 15.49
CA PHE A 358 -9.48 -7.83 16.37
C PHE A 358 -10.63 -8.04 17.34
N THR A 359 -10.51 -7.44 18.52
CA THR A 359 -11.62 -7.30 19.47
C THR A 359 -11.86 -5.83 19.76
N THR A 360 -13.11 -5.48 20.03
CA THR A 360 -13.50 -4.12 20.39
C THR A 360 -14.18 -4.10 21.75
N PRO A 361 -13.94 -3.06 22.59
CA PRO A 361 -14.61 -2.93 23.88
C PRO A 361 -16.08 -2.50 23.76
N VAL A 362 -16.46 -1.92 22.63
CA VAL A 362 -17.82 -1.41 22.36
C VAL A 362 -18.46 -2.25 21.28
N GLU A 363 -19.68 -2.71 21.53
CA GLU A 363 -20.43 -3.53 20.61
C GLU A 363 -20.77 -2.75 19.33
N GLY A 364 -20.50 -3.39 18.18
CA GLY A 364 -20.77 -2.83 16.85
C GLY A 364 -19.79 -1.78 16.36
N GLU A 365 -18.84 -1.34 17.18
CA GLU A 365 -17.88 -0.30 16.83
C GLU A 365 -16.46 -0.86 16.71
N LEU A 366 -15.72 -0.43 15.67
CA LEU A 366 -14.31 -0.76 15.47
C LEU A 366 -13.36 0.26 16.13
N TYR A 367 -13.87 1.02 17.07
CA TYR A 367 -13.07 1.95 17.86
C TYR A 367 -12.44 1.23 19.04
N GLN A 368 -11.22 1.62 19.39
CA GLN A 368 -10.42 0.95 20.41
C GLN A 368 -10.21 -0.55 20.12
N ALA A 369 -10.15 -0.88 18.84
CA ALA A 369 -9.89 -2.24 18.44
C ALA A 369 -8.49 -2.67 18.88
N SER A 370 -8.37 -3.89 19.38
CA SER A 370 -7.09 -4.50 19.74
C SER A 370 -6.82 -5.69 18.86
N LEU A 371 -5.62 -5.76 18.30
CA LEU A 371 -5.13 -6.95 17.62
C LEU A 371 -4.91 -8.04 18.67
N VAL A 372 -5.63 -9.14 18.56
CA VAL A 372 -5.55 -10.21 19.56
C VAL A 372 -4.86 -11.46 19.02
N SER A 373 -4.90 -11.65 17.71
CA SER A 373 -4.20 -12.77 17.08
C SER A 373 -4.08 -12.57 15.57
N ARG A 374 -3.16 -13.30 14.95
CA ARG A 374 -2.92 -13.28 13.51
C ARG A 374 -2.34 -14.58 13.00
N SER A 375 -2.42 -14.77 11.68
CA SER A 375 -1.65 -15.75 10.95
C SER A 375 -0.52 -15.07 10.19
N ASN A 376 0.71 -15.49 10.40
CA ASN A 376 1.89 -14.93 9.72
C ASN A 376 2.16 -15.59 8.36
N ILE A 377 1.33 -16.53 7.95
CA ILE A 377 1.54 -17.31 6.73
C ILE A 377 0.37 -17.07 5.78
N MET A 378 0.68 -16.65 4.56
CA MET A 378 -0.28 -16.54 3.48
C MET A 378 -0.78 -17.92 3.09
N ASN A 379 -2.01 -18.29 3.48
CA ASN A 379 -2.61 -19.61 3.28
C ASN A 379 -4.13 -19.49 3.09
N THR A 380 -4.78 -20.61 2.76
CA THR A 380 -6.24 -20.74 2.71
C THR A 380 -6.84 -21.31 3.99
N ASN A 381 -6.04 -21.96 4.83
CA ASN A 381 -6.46 -22.55 6.09
C ASN A 381 -5.62 -21.97 7.24
N HIS A 382 -6.29 -21.40 8.22
CA HIS A 382 -5.66 -20.76 9.37
C HIS A 382 -6.21 -21.35 10.66
N ILE A 383 -5.34 -21.67 11.60
CA ILE A 383 -5.70 -22.00 12.98
C ILE A 383 -5.09 -20.90 13.86
N ILE A 384 -5.94 -20.11 14.46
CA ILE A 384 -5.57 -18.93 15.24
C ILE A 384 -5.99 -19.16 16.68
N LYS A 385 -5.08 -18.95 17.61
CA LYS A 385 -5.38 -19.01 19.03
C LYS A 385 -6.07 -17.72 19.47
N LEU A 386 -7.30 -17.82 19.94
CA LEU A 386 -8.00 -16.68 20.52
C LEU A 386 -7.66 -16.56 22.02
N PRO A 387 -7.43 -15.36 22.52
CA PRO A 387 -7.49 -15.09 23.96
C PRO A 387 -8.93 -15.24 24.44
N ASP A 388 -9.10 -15.21 25.76
CA ASP A 388 -10.44 -15.19 26.36
C ASP A 388 -11.13 -13.86 26.01
N VAL A 389 -12.15 -13.94 25.13
CA VAL A 389 -12.86 -12.77 24.56
C VAL A 389 -14.33 -12.74 25.01
N THR A 390 -14.64 -13.27 26.16
CA THR A 390 -16.02 -13.52 26.65
C THR A 390 -16.93 -12.28 26.74
N SER A 391 -16.41 -11.06 26.54
CA SER A 391 -17.20 -9.82 26.69
C SER A 391 -16.99 -8.81 25.56
N LYS A 392 -16.43 -9.20 24.41
CA LYS A 392 -16.06 -8.27 23.34
C LYS A 392 -16.54 -8.76 21.98
N ASP A 393 -16.85 -7.81 21.12
CA ASP A 393 -17.03 -8.14 19.69
C ASP A 393 -15.71 -8.60 19.08
N VAL A 394 -15.80 -9.63 18.26
CA VAL A 394 -14.66 -10.20 17.54
C VAL A 394 -14.84 -9.93 16.06
N TYR A 395 -13.80 -9.41 15.41
CA TYR A 395 -13.76 -9.19 13.98
C TYR A 395 -12.63 -10.02 13.37
N ILE A 396 -12.94 -10.66 12.24
CA ILE A 396 -11.96 -11.44 11.47
C ILE A 396 -11.70 -10.71 10.18
N GLY A 397 -10.45 -10.28 9.99
CA GLY A 397 -9.95 -9.68 8.77
C GLY A 397 -9.14 -10.69 7.96
N ALA A 398 -9.24 -10.62 6.63
CA ALA A 398 -8.39 -11.35 5.72
C ALA A 398 -7.87 -10.41 4.63
N ILE A 399 -6.59 -10.51 4.29
CA ILE A 399 -5.95 -9.71 3.24
C ILE A 399 -5.14 -10.61 2.30
N THR A 400 -5.33 -10.41 0.99
CA THR A 400 -4.54 -11.09 -0.05
C THR A 400 -3.20 -10.40 -0.27
N LYS A 401 -2.33 -11.05 -1.04
CA LYS A 401 -1.06 -10.48 -1.50
C LYS A 401 -1.28 -9.18 -2.32
N GLU A 402 -2.37 -9.11 -3.08
CA GLU A 402 -2.76 -7.95 -3.90
C GLU A 402 -3.43 -6.84 -3.08
N LYS A 403 -3.36 -6.92 -1.75
CA LYS A 403 -3.96 -5.94 -0.83
C LYS A 403 -5.49 -5.86 -0.88
N GLN A 404 -6.15 -6.89 -1.42
CA GLN A 404 -7.60 -6.99 -1.33
C GLN A 404 -8.00 -7.55 0.04
N SER A 405 -8.97 -6.93 0.68
CA SER A 405 -9.31 -7.22 2.06
C SER A 405 -10.79 -7.42 2.32
N ILE A 406 -11.10 -8.14 3.39
CA ILE A 406 -12.42 -8.23 3.99
C ILE A 406 -12.28 -8.18 5.51
N LEU A 407 -13.25 -7.57 6.19
CA LEU A 407 -13.36 -7.57 7.64
C LEU A 407 -14.81 -7.90 8.01
N ASN A 408 -15.01 -8.99 8.73
CA ASN A 408 -16.32 -9.47 9.13
C ASN A 408 -16.42 -9.58 10.64
N LYS A 409 -17.56 -9.19 11.21
CA LYS A 409 -17.91 -9.53 12.59
C LYS A 409 -18.10 -11.04 12.71
N TYR A 410 -17.53 -11.61 13.77
CA TYR A 410 -17.62 -13.04 14.08
C TYR A 410 -18.91 -13.39 14.82
#